data_e2913b4b751c6831eafdb6a0abaf1267
#
_entry.id   e2913b4b751c6831eafdb6a0abaf1267
#
_cell.length_a   1.000
_cell.length_b   1.000
_cell.length_c   1.000
_cell.angle_alpha   90.00
_cell.angle_beta   90.00
_cell.angle_gamma   90.00
#
_symmetry.space_group_name_H-M   'P 1'
#
loop_
_entity.id
_entity.type
_entity.pdbx_description
1 polymer ?
#
loop_
_entity_poly.entity_id
_entity_poly.type
_entity_poly.pdbx_seq_one_letter_code
_entity_poly.pdbx_strand_id
1 'polypeptide(L)'
;VRQVLSCLVTVLLASLVVACFSETAVDCATIYFLNSIVIEPSTSYSGVLYLESPINISMTGFNQTTKIAASRGVISEGGEWYSINVVSGSPLYAFVVFEVRICSPEFSSSLNLVREVLAKPENFLKEEWRVEYLPTDTLLEYVGTPPEVVETRVKPDFEDWLKTFSWYYRLDNASKYPLLVSVYAAKFIYLSGYIQYEASLLPRTIEEVVESKKGDCDDMSRILVGLLWSYGIPAVIVHGFTAIEGFSMRSTLGTLEYVFERGGPHAFVLAYIPNYGWLSLDFLAGSLLTNHFVIWGVTRSVTLSREDIEELERIHNTVVGKQLMTVMTSQDPRIYDATSLELFINSTLGLTKPVSQTLPPSASETETRVITETVTQDQEYIAIPVLTLTAVLAIAVLTVLVWRATTLSRTQSRKL
;
A
#
# COMPACT_ATOMS: atom_id res chain seq x y z
N VAL A 1 -17.78 -1.24 55.72
CA VAL A 1 -16.44 -1.36 55.08
C VAL A 1 -16.36 -2.58 54.14
N ARG A 2 -16.75 -3.82 54.57
CA ARG A 2 -16.72 -5.02 53.71
C ARG A 2 -17.62 -4.94 52.49
N GLN A 3 -18.83 -4.38 52.58
CA GLN A 3 -19.75 -4.23 51.44
C GLN A 3 -19.26 -3.20 50.41
N VAL A 4 -18.67 -2.10 50.84
CA VAL A 4 -18.11 -1.06 49.99
C VAL A 4 -16.88 -1.60 49.23
N LEU A 5 -16.06 -2.42 49.91
CA LEU A 5 -14.88 -3.04 49.28
C LEU A 5 -15.29 -4.08 48.24
N SER A 6 -16.36 -4.85 48.49
CA SER A 6 -16.91 -5.81 47.52
C SER A 6 -17.45 -5.13 46.27
N CYS A 7 -18.21 -4.03 46.38
CA CYS A 7 -18.67 -3.25 45.24
C CYS A 7 -17.52 -2.63 44.43
N LEU A 8 -16.48 -2.10 45.08
CA LEU A 8 -15.31 -1.52 44.41
C LEU A 8 -14.52 -2.57 43.61
N VAL A 9 -14.34 -3.77 44.18
CA VAL A 9 -13.67 -4.89 43.49
C VAL A 9 -14.47 -5.37 42.28
N THR A 10 -15.82 -5.43 42.42
CA THR A 10 -16.68 -5.84 41.28
C THR A 10 -16.68 -4.80 40.17
N VAL A 11 -16.70 -3.51 40.48
CA VAL A 11 -16.61 -2.43 39.47
C VAL A 11 -15.23 -2.40 38.83
N LEU A 12 -14.15 -2.65 39.55
CA LEU A 12 -12.79 -2.72 39.02
C LEU A 12 -12.61 -3.93 38.10
N LEU A 13 -13.15 -5.10 38.48
CA LEU A 13 -13.13 -6.30 37.66
C LEU A 13 -13.98 -6.12 36.38
N ALA A 14 -15.15 -5.50 36.46
CA ALA A 14 -15.98 -5.17 35.31
C ALA A 14 -15.27 -4.18 34.37
N SER A 15 -14.57 -3.17 34.89
CA SER A 15 -13.79 -2.22 34.10
C SER A 15 -12.57 -2.88 33.44
N LEU A 16 -11.91 -3.82 34.10
CA LEU A 16 -10.81 -4.61 33.55
C LEU A 16 -11.29 -5.55 32.42
N VAL A 17 -12.46 -6.18 32.62
CA VAL A 17 -13.05 -7.04 31.58
C VAL A 17 -13.45 -6.22 30.36
N VAL A 18 -14.01 -5.02 30.51
CA VAL A 18 -14.34 -4.13 29.41
C VAL A 18 -13.06 -3.61 28.70
N ALA A 19 -11.98 -3.34 29.44
CA ALA A 19 -10.70 -2.93 28.86
C ALA A 19 -9.98 -4.06 28.11
N CYS A 20 -10.19 -5.33 28.49
CA CYS A 20 -9.63 -6.48 27.79
C CYS A 20 -10.37 -6.82 26.48
N PHE A 21 -11.57 -6.27 26.25
CA PHE A 21 -12.36 -6.49 25.03
C PHE A 21 -12.44 -5.28 24.11
N SER A 22 -11.73 -4.20 24.39
CA SER A 22 -11.43 -3.23 23.35
C SER A 22 -10.26 -3.75 22.49
N GLU A 23 -10.43 -4.89 21.83
CA GLU A 23 -9.79 -5.06 20.54
C GLU A 23 -10.15 -3.79 19.75
N THR A 24 -9.17 -2.97 19.45
CA THR A 24 -9.32 -1.92 18.44
C THR A 24 -9.85 -2.64 17.22
N ALA A 25 -11.13 -2.45 16.93
CA ALA A 25 -11.77 -3.07 15.78
C ALA A 25 -10.92 -2.69 14.58
N VAL A 26 -10.18 -3.67 14.03
CA VAL A 26 -9.38 -3.47 12.83
C VAL A 26 -10.38 -3.10 11.76
N ASP A 27 -10.36 -1.84 11.32
CA ASP A 27 -11.28 -1.36 10.31
C ASP A 27 -10.88 -1.98 8.98
N CYS A 28 -11.66 -2.96 8.53
CA CYS A 28 -11.46 -3.69 7.28
C CYS A 28 -12.54 -3.28 6.28
N ALA A 29 -12.14 -2.88 5.10
CA ALA A 29 -13.03 -2.69 3.98
C ALA A 29 -12.96 -3.88 3.01
N THR A 30 -14.09 -4.22 2.40
CA THR A 30 -14.14 -5.14 1.27
C THR A 30 -14.58 -4.37 0.04
N ILE A 31 -13.73 -4.36 -0.97
CA ILE A 31 -14.00 -3.76 -2.28
C ILE A 31 -13.80 -4.80 -3.37
N TYR A 32 -14.42 -4.58 -4.51
CA TYR A 32 -14.26 -5.42 -5.69
C TYR A 32 -13.51 -4.65 -6.75
N PHE A 33 -12.36 -5.18 -7.16
CA PHE A 33 -11.56 -4.61 -8.24
C PHE A 33 -11.85 -5.37 -9.53
N LEU A 34 -12.34 -4.65 -10.54
CA LEU A 34 -12.56 -5.16 -11.89
C LEU A 34 -11.44 -4.69 -12.81
N ASN A 35 -10.81 -5.62 -13.50
CA ASN A 35 -9.97 -5.37 -14.67
C ASN A 35 -10.55 -6.11 -15.87
N SER A 36 -10.83 -5.42 -16.95
CA SER A 36 -11.36 -6.00 -18.18
C SER A 36 -10.68 -5.41 -19.40
N ILE A 37 -10.52 -6.23 -20.44
CA ILE A 37 -9.91 -5.82 -21.71
C ILE A 37 -10.72 -6.34 -22.89
N VAL A 38 -10.84 -5.51 -23.90
CA VAL A 38 -11.41 -5.86 -25.20
C VAL A 38 -10.37 -5.59 -26.27
N ILE A 39 -9.99 -6.63 -27.00
CA ILE A 39 -9.04 -6.57 -28.10
C ILE A 39 -9.81 -6.63 -29.42
N GLU A 40 -9.48 -5.72 -30.32
CA GLU A 40 -10.10 -5.64 -31.63
C GLU A 40 -9.41 -6.54 -32.68
N PRO A 41 -10.12 -6.97 -33.74
CA PRO A 41 -9.53 -7.77 -34.83
C PRO A 41 -8.39 -7.07 -35.55
N SER A 42 -8.30 -5.74 -35.48
CA SER A 42 -7.22 -4.95 -36.09
C SER A 42 -5.88 -5.07 -35.35
N THR A 43 -5.85 -5.74 -34.21
CA THR A 43 -4.62 -6.00 -33.43
C THR A 43 -3.62 -6.82 -34.25
N SER A 44 -2.39 -6.32 -34.32
CA SER A 44 -1.26 -7.05 -34.96
C SER A 44 -0.37 -7.79 -33.95
N TYR A 45 -0.59 -7.60 -32.64
CA TYR A 45 0.12 -8.28 -31.57
C TYR A 45 -0.31 -9.75 -31.45
N SER A 46 0.66 -10.62 -31.20
CA SER A 46 0.42 -12.01 -30.77
C SER A 46 1.34 -12.30 -29.59
N GLY A 47 0.78 -12.74 -28.47
CA GLY A 47 1.54 -13.01 -27.25
C GLY A 47 0.67 -13.00 -26.01
N VAL A 48 1.32 -13.02 -24.85
CA VAL A 48 0.69 -12.97 -23.53
C VAL A 48 0.67 -11.52 -23.05
N LEU A 49 -0.49 -11.05 -22.59
CA LEU A 49 -0.61 -9.80 -21.86
C LEU A 49 -1.00 -10.11 -20.42
N TYR A 50 -0.27 -9.51 -19.48
CA TYR A 50 -0.58 -9.60 -18.04
C TYR A 50 -1.55 -8.50 -17.66
N LEU A 51 -2.52 -8.85 -16.80
CA LEU A 51 -3.49 -7.92 -16.25
C LEU A 51 -3.04 -7.51 -14.84
N GLU A 52 -3.16 -6.23 -14.52
CA GLU A 52 -2.96 -5.73 -13.16
C GLU A 52 -3.92 -6.44 -12.21
N SER A 53 -3.35 -7.10 -11.21
CA SER A 53 -4.08 -8.00 -10.33
C SER A 53 -3.71 -7.75 -8.88
N PRO A 54 -4.68 -7.58 -7.98
CA PRO A 54 -4.41 -7.42 -6.56
C PRO A 54 -3.64 -8.61 -6.00
N ILE A 55 -2.68 -8.34 -5.12
CA ILE A 55 -1.85 -9.35 -4.46
C ILE A 55 -2.28 -9.57 -3.00
N ASN A 56 -1.98 -10.76 -2.46
CA ASN A 56 -2.02 -10.97 -1.02
C ASN A 56 -0.75 -10.37 -0.41
N ILE A 57 -0.92 -9.49 0.57
CA ILE A 57 0.22 -8.85 1.24
C ILE A 57 -0.10 -8.61 2.71
N SER A 58 0.88 -8.89 3.58
CA SER A 58 0.83 -8.59 4.99
C SER A 58 2.08 -7.83 5.38
N MET A 59 1.89 -6.64 5.94
CA MET A 59 2.94 -5.77 6.46
C MET A 59 2.50 -5.27 7.83
N THR A 60 3.44 -4.74 8.62
CA THR A 60 3.07 -4.13 9.91
C THR A 60 2.01 -3.04 9.68
N GLY A 61 0.83 -3.24 10.26
CA GLY A 61 -0.27 -2.29 10.17
C GLY A 61 -1.08 -2.31 8.86
N PHE A 62 -0.80 -3.22 7.93
CA PHE A 62 -1.57 -3.37 6.70
C PHE A 62 -1.68 -4.83 6.29
N ASN A 63 -2.89 -5.25 5.95
CA ASN A 63 -3.15 -6.58 5.42
C ASN A 63 -4.15 -6.50 4.27
N GLN A 64 -3.79 -7.03 3.12
CA GLN A 64 -4.67 -7.20 1.97
C GLN A 64 -4.75 -8.66 1.62
N THR A 65 -5.98 -9.18 1.55
CA THR A 65 -6.26 -10.51 1.00
C THR A 65 -7.16 -10.40 -0.21
N THR A 66 -6.93 -11.25 -1.21
CA THR A 66 -7.64 -11.21 -2.47
C THR A 66 -8.09 -12.61 -2.89
N LYS A 67 -9.25 -12.70 -3.51
CA LYS A 67 -9.75 -13.89 -4.19
C LYS A 67 -10.52 -13.51 -5.45
N ILE A 68 -10.58 -14.40 -6.44
CA ILE A 68 -11.40 -14.20 -7.62
C ILE A 68 -12.88 -14.32 -7.24
N ALA A 69 -13.67 -13.31 -7.60
CA ALA A 69 -15.13 -13.33 -7.50
C ALA A 69 -15.78 -13.77 -8.82
N ALA A 70 -15.23 -13.31 -9.96
CA ALA A 70 -15.70 -13.70 -11.30
C ALA A 70 -14.55 -13.53 -12.31
N SER A 71 -14.54 -14.36 -13.37
CA SER A 71 -13.58 -14.17 -14.47
C SER A 71 -14.09 -14.76 -15.77
N ARG A 72 -13.59 -14.25 -16.90
CA ARG A 72 -13.82 -14.78 -18.23
C ARG A 72 -12.62 -14.51 -19.13
N GLY A 73 -12.18 -15.52 -19.88
CA GLY A 73 -11.10 -15.37 -20.86
C GLY A 73 -9.72 -15.10 -20.28
N VAL A 74 -9.55 -15.27 -18.97
CA VAL A 74 -8.31 -15.02 -18.24
C VAL A 74 -7.69 -16.35 -17.81
N ILE A 75 -6.38 -16.44 -17.92
CA ILE A 75 -5.57 -17.59 -17.45
C ILE A 75 -4.93 -17.17 -16.12
N SER A 76 -5.03 -18.03 -15.11
CA SER A 76 -4.34 -17.84 -13.83
C SER A 76 -3.10 -18.72 -13.79
N GLU A 77 -1.96 -18.14 -13.50
CA GLU A 77 -0.69 -18.82 -13.31
C GLU A 77 -0.30 -18.80 -11.83
N GLY A 78 -0.48 -19.94 -11.15
CA GLY A 78 -0.13 -20.07 -9.73
C GLY A 78 -0.96 -19.24 -8.75
N GLY A 79 -2.04 -18.58 -9.20
CA GLY A 79 -2.88 -17.72 -8.37
C GLY A 79 -2.30 -16.31 -8.11
N GLU A 80 -1.13 -16.00 -8.66
CA GLU A 80 -0.45 -14.72 -8.46
C GLU A 80 -0.48 -13.83 -9.71
N TRP A 81 -0.47 -14.46 -10.91
CA TRP A 81 -0.45 -13.75 -12.18
C TRP A 81 -1.68 -14.10 -13.01
N TYR A 82 -2.25 -13.09 -13.62
CA TYR A 82 -3.43 -13.22 -14.48
C TYR A 82 -3.09 -12.68 -15.85
N SER A 83 -3.30 -13.50 -16.86
CA SER A 83 -2.90 -13.18 -18.23
C SER A 83 -3.98 -13.53 -19.23
N ILE A 84 -3.84 -12.98 -20.44
CA ILE A 84 -4.64 -13.31 -21.60
C ILE A 84 -3.73 -13.65 -22.79
N ASN A 85 -4.15 -14.62 -23.59
CA ASN A 85 -3.48 -14.91 -24.84
C ASN A 85 -4.11 -14.09 -25.98
N VAL A 86 -3.35 -13.19 -26.57
CA VAL A 86 -3.74 -12.38 -27.71
C VAL A 86 -3.25 -13.04 -28.99
N VAL A 87 -4.12 -13.19 -29.97
CA VAL A 87 -3.80 -13.69 -31.31
C VAL A 87 -4.12 -12.61 -32.33
N SER A 88 -3.14 -12.24 -33.14
CA SER A 88 -3.30 -11.24 -34.20
C SER A 88 -4.52 -11.53 -35.07
N GLY A 89 -5.30 -10.54 -35.34
CA GLY A 89 -6.51 -10.64 -36.16
C GLY A 89 -7.72 -11.27 -35.46
N SER A 90 -7.59 -11.69 -34.19
CA SER A 90 -8.68 -12.34 -33.44
C SER A 90 -9.21 -11.41 -32.34
N PRO A 91 -10.54 -11.15 -32.31
CA PRO A 91 -11.10 -10.37 -31.22
C PRO A 91 -11.07 -11.16 -29.90
N LEU A 92 -10.82 -10.46 -28.80
CA LEU A 92 -10.82 -11.05 -27.47
C LEU A 92 -11.62 -10.16 -26.50
N TYR A 93 -12.40 -10.80 -25.65
CA TYR A 93 -13.06 -10.17 -24.51
C TYR A 93 -12.71 -10.95 -23.25
N ALA A 94 -12.08 -10.27 -22.32
CA ALA A 94 -11.68 -10.89 -21.04
C ALA A 94 -11.93 -9.94 -19.88
N PHE A 95 -12.26 -10.49 -18.73
CA PHE A 95 -12.33 -9.75 -17.47
C PHE A 95 -12.02 -10.64 -16.28
N VAL A 96 -11.61 -10.00 -15.18
CA VAL A 96 -11.49 -10.60 -13.86
C VAL A 96 -11.99 -9.61 -12.81
N VAL A 97 -12.75 -10.11 -11.86
CA VAL A 97 -13.20 -9.38 -10.66
C VAL A 97 -12.56 -10.03 -9.45
N PHE A 98 -11.86 -9.24 -8.69
CA PHE A 98 -11.29 -9.66 -7.41
C PHE A 98 -12.11 -9.11 -6.25
N GLU A 99 -12.43 -9.94 -5.29
CA GLU A 99 -12.84 -9.49 -3.96
C GLU A 99 -11.56 -9.21 -3.17
N VAL A 100 -11.39 -7.96 -2.75
CA VAL A 100 -10.20 -7.49 -2.03
C VAL A 100 -10.64 -7.02 -0.65
N ARG A 101 -10.12 -7.68 0.39
CA ARG A 101 -10.31 -7.26 1.77
C ARG A 101 -9.06 -6.55 2.25
N ILE A 102 -9.22 -5.31 2.66
CA ILE A 102 -8.13 -4.44 3.12
C ILE A 102 -8.37 -4.10 4.59
N CYS A 103 -7.37 -4.35 5.42
CA CYS A 103 -7.36 -4.00 6.83
C CYS A 103 -6.15 -3.09 7.07
N SER A 104 -6.39 -1.80 7.32
CA SER A 104 -5.32 -0.82 7.45
C SER A 104 -5.55 0.15 8.60
N PRO A 105 -5.47 -0.29 9.86
CA PRO A 105 -5.66 0.59 11.00
C PRO A 105 -4.58 1.66 11.12
N GLU A 106 -3.42 1.45 10.52
CA GLU A 106 -2.21 2.26 10.77
C GLU A 106 -1.86 3.27 9.67
N PHE A 107 -2.47 3.23 8.48
CA PHE A 107 -2.19 4.25 7.46
C PHE A 107 -2.61 5.66 7.91
N SER A 108 -3.70 5.79 8.66
CA SER A 108 -4.08 7.07 9.27
C SER A 108 -3.07 7.56 10.31
N SER A 109 -2.42 6.65 11.04
CA SER A 109 -1.36 6.99 11.99
C SER A 109 -0.10 7.47 11.27
N SER A 110 0.28 6.86 10.13
CA SER A 110 1.36 7.31 9.27
C SER A 110 1.17 8.77 8.82
N LEU A 111 -0.02 9.09 8.34
CA LEU A 111 -0.33 10.45 7.92
C LEU A 111 -0.22 11.47 9.05
N ASN A 112 -0.68 11.11 10.25
CA ASN A 112 -0.57 11.98 11.42
C ASN A 112 0.88 12.18 11.85
N LEU A 113 1.69 11.12 11.84
CA LEU A 113 3.12 11.20 12.13
C LEU A 113 3.85 12.11 11.13
N VAL A 114 3.61 11.93 9.83
CA VAL A 114 4.18 12.78 8.77
C VAL A 114 3.81 14.25 8.99
N ARG A 115 2.54 14.54 9.30
CA ARG A 115 2.08 15.91 9.59
C ARG A 115 2.77 16.51 10.80
N GLU A 116 2.98 15.71 11.85
CA GLU A 116 3.67 16.15 13.07
C GLU A 116 5.15 16.45 12.80
N VAL A 117 5.84 15.58 12.05
CA VAL A 117 7.22 15.80 11.62
C VAL A 117 7.37 17.11 10.82
N LEU A 118 6.46 17.37 9.89
CA LEU A 118 6.46 18.59 9.09
C LEU A 118 6.16 19.85 9.91
N ALA A 119 5.29 19.74 10.93
CA ALA A 119 4.89 20.87 11.76
C ALA A 119 5.93 21.21 12.85
N LYS A 120 6.61 20.21 13.40
CA LYS A 120 7.53 20.36 14.56
C LYS A 120 8.74 19.43 14.43
N PRO A 121 9.60 19.59 13.41
CA PRO A 121 10.73 18.68 13.16
C PRO A 121 11.70 18.58 14.34
N GLU A 122 11.79 19.64 15.17
CA GLU A 122 12.68 19.66 16.34
C GLU A 122 12.33 18.59 17.39
N ASN A 123 11.07 18.15 17.44
CA ASN A 123 10.65 17.08 18.34
C ASN A 123 11.28 15.74 18.00
N PHE A 124 11.70 15.57 16.74
CA PHE A 124 12.26 14.33 16.18
C PHE A 124 13.79 14.34 16.09
N LEU A 125 14.45 15.33 16.71
CA LEU A 125 15.89 15.38 16.88
C LEU A 125 16.39 14.69 18.16
N LYS A 126 15.48 14.14 18.96
CA LYS A 126 15.79 13.46 20.20
C LYS A 126 16.41 12.08 19.95
N GLU A 127 17.15 11.57 20.94
CA GLU A 127 17.82 10.27 20.87
C GLU A 127 16.87 9.11 20.56
N GLU A 128 15.62 9.16 20.98
CA GLU A 128 14.60 8.15 20.71
C GLU A 128 14.28 7.96 19.22
N TRP A 129 14.51 8.99 18.38
CA TRP A 129 14.32 8.97 16.94
C TRP A 129 15.62 8.78 16.16
N ARG A 130 16.73 8.72 16.87
CA ARG A 130 18.04 8.46 16.30
C ARG A 130 18.24 6.96 16.17
N VAL A 131 18.49 6.52 14.96
CA VAL A 131 18.59 5.10 14.65
C VAL A 131 19.84 4.83 13.83
N GLU A 132 20.44 3.69 14.07
CA GLU A 132 21.51 3.12 13.26
C GLU A 132 21.06 1.69 12.87
N TYR A 133 20.91 1.44 11.56
CA TYR A 133 20.57 0.11 11.07
C TYR A 133 21.75 -0.82 11.26
N LEU A 134 21.49 -1.99 11.86
CA LEU A 134 22.54 -3.00 12.06
C LEU A 134 22.68 -3.85 10.79
N PRO A 135 23.90 -4.29 10.43
CA PRO A 135 24.13 -5.13 9.25
C PRO A 135 23.35 -6.45 9.25
N THR A 136 22.89 -6.90 10.41
CA THR A 136 22.09 -8.14 10.58
C THR A 136 20.61 -7.93 10.41
N ASP A 137 20.15 -6.69 10.21
CA ASP A 137 18.73 -6.42 10.01
C ASP A 137 18.28 -6.97 8.66
N THR A 138 17.29 -7.87 8.68
CA THR A 138 16.68 -8.45 7.47
C THR A 138 16.09 -7.36 6.56
N LEU A 139 15.80 -6.20 7.12
CA LEU A 139 15.27 -5.04 6.39
C LEU A 139 16.29 -4.39 5.44
N LEU A 140 17.59 -4.66 5.62
CA LEU A 140 18.61 -4.17 4.70
C LEU A 140 18.49 -4.79 3.29
N GLU A 141 17.77 -5.89 3.15
CA GLU A 141 17.43 -6.42 1.81
C GLU A 141 16.55 -5.44 0.99
N TYR A 142 15.90 -4.47 1.66
CA TYR A 142 15.10 -3.41 1.03
C TYR A 142 15.92 -2.12 0.79
N VAL A 143 17.23 -2.16 1.01
CA VAL A 143 18.16 -1.10 0.62
C VAL A 143 18.88 -1.55 -0.63
N GLY A 144 18.52 -1.00 -1.76
CA GLY A 144 19.19 -1.28 -3.04
C GLY A 144 20.37 -0.33 -3.29
N THR A 145 21.00 -0.50 -4.44
CA THR A 145 22.01 0.44 -4.92
C THR A 145 21.30 1.68 -5.49
N PRO A 146 21.55 2.88 -4.97
CA PRO A 146 21.00 4.09 -5.54
C PRO A 146 21.46 4.27 -6.99
N PRO A 147 20.61 4.72 -7.91
CA PRO A 147 21.05 5.11 -9.25
C PRO A 147 22.11 6.22 -9.20
N GLU A 148 23.08 6.17 -10.10
CA GLU A 148 24.18 7.14 -10.13
C GLU A 148 23.69 8.59 -10.21
N VAL A 149 22.66 8.85 -11.04
CA VAL A 149 22.07 10.19 -11.18
C VAL A 149 21.42 10.68 -9.89
N VAL A 150 20.90 9.77 -9.06
CA VAL A 150 20.36 10.12 -7.73
C VAL A 150 21.48 10.51 -6.78
N GLU A 151 22.55 9.73 -6.70
CA GLU A 151 23.72 10.03 -5.86
C GLU A 151 24.44 11.31 -6.25
N THR A 152 24.59 11.57 -7.57
CA THR A 152 25.42 12.65 -8.07
C THR A 152 24.68 13.98 -8.29
N ARG A 153 23.36 13.95 -8.39
CA ARG A 153 22.54 15.15 -8.67
C ARG A 153 21.42 15.35 -7.65
N VAL A 154 20.57 14.34 -7.41
CA VAL A 154 19.38 14.52 -6.57
C VAL A 154 19.75 14.69 -5.10
N LYS A 155 20.67 13.87 -4.59
CA LYS A 155 21.11 13.93 -3.19
C LYS A 155 21.82 15.25 -2.84
N PRO A 156 22.78 15.76 -3.64
CA PRO A 156 23.35 17.08 -3.39
C PRO A 156 22.30 18.19 -3.39
N ASP A 157 21.39 18.22 -4.37
CA ASP A 157 20.32 19.21 -4.44
C ASP A 157 19.40 19.11 -3.20
N PHE A 158 19.09 17.90 -2.73
CA PHE A 158 18.31 17.67 -1.51
C PHE A 158 19.05 18.18 -0.26
N GLU A 159 20.33 17.87 -0.12
CA GLU A 159 21.14 18.33 1.02
C GLU A 159 21.25 19.85 1.04
N ASP A 160 21.42 20.51 -0.11
CA ASP A 160 21.44 21.95 -0.21
C ASP A 160 20.07 22.55 0.16
N TRP A 161 18.98 21.91 -0.27
CA TRP A 161 17.65 22.31 0.15
C TRP A 161 17.40 22.12 1.65
N LEU A 162 17.89 21.04 2.26
CA LEU A 162 17.80 20.80 3.71
C LEU A 162 18.50 21.88 4.53
N LYS A 163 19.60 22.46 4.04
CA LYS A 163 20.31 23.57 4.70
C LYS A 163 19.46 24.84 4.86
N THR A 164 18.33 24.95 4.17
CA THR A 164 17.37 26.05 4.38
C THR A 164 16.60 25.94 5.69
N PHE A 165 16.61 24.79 6.36
CA PHE A 165 15.92 24.52 7.61
C PHE A 165 16.89 24.59 8.80
N SER A 166 16.57 25.37 9.81
CA SER A 166 17.42 25.57 11.01
C SER A 166 17.70 24.30 11.79
N TRP A 167 16.77 23.34 11.79
CA TRP A 167 16.90 22.06 12.48
C TRP A 167 18.01 21.17 11.84
N TYR A 168 18.27 21.32 10.52
CA TYR A 168 19.26 20.50 9.81
C TYR A 168 20.66 20.65 10.38
N TYR A 169 21.05 21.86 10.80
CA TYR A 169 22.37 22.13 11.40
C TYR A 169 22.55 21.52 12.79
N ARG A 170 21.52 20.92 13.35
CA ARG A 170 21.57 20.18 14.62
C ARG A 170 21.80 18.69 14.42
N LEU A 171 21.78 18.19 13.17
CA LEU A 171 22.09 16.80 12.85
C LEU A 171 23.61 16.61 12.87
N ASP A 172 24.07 15.57 13.57
CA ASP A 172 25.46 15.10 13.47
C ASP A 172 25.67 14.27 12.21
N ASN A 173 24.65 13.48 11.81
CA ASN A 173 24.62 12.68 10.60
C ASN A 173 23.16 12.44 10.18
N ALA A 174 22.78 12.89 8.99
CA ALA A 174 21.41 12.76 8.48
C ALA A 174 20.92 11.30 8.41
N SER A 175 21.81 10.34 8.05
CA SER A 175 21.49 8.91 7.99
C SER A 175 21.00 8.32 9.33
N LYS A 176 21.31 8.98 10.45
CA LYS A 176 20.86 8.56 11.78
C LYS A 176 19.45 9.03 12.15
N TYR A 177 18.81 9.80 11.29
CA TYR A 177 17.46 10.32 11.52
C TYR A 177 16.50 9.91 10.39
N PRO A 178 16.26 8.60 10.20
CA PRO A 178 15.55 8.07 9.05
C PRO A 178 14.14 8.67 8.91
N LEU A 179 13.44 8.93 10.01
CA LEU A 179 12.12 9.54 9.98
C LEU A 179 12.14 10.95 9.38
N LEU A 180 13.04 11.81 9.86
CA LEU A 180 13.18 13.17 9.34
C LEU A 180 13.62 13.18 7.89
N VAL A 181 14.64 12.38 7.55
CA VAL A 181 15.16 12.27 6.18
C VAL A 181 14.05 11.79 5.24
N SER A 182 13.31 10.74 5.60
CA SER A 182 12.26 10.19 4.76
C SER A 182 11.13 11.18 4.48
N VAL A 183 10.63 11.86 5.53
CA VAL A 183 9.54 12.83 5.37
C VAL A 183 9.99 14.04 4.57
N TYR A 184 11.21 14.55 4.82
CA TYR A 184 11.71 15.70 4.08
C TYR A 184 12.16 15.35 2.66
N ALA A 185 12.66 14.14 2.39
CA ALA A 185 12.91 13.65 1.04
C ALA A 185 11.61 13.59 0.22
N ALA A 186 10.55 13.04 0.81
CA ALA A 186 9.23 13.04 0.17
C ALA A 186 8.73 14.48 -0.08
N LYS A 187 8.85 15.39 0.90
CA LYS A 187 8.50 16.79 0.72
C LYS A 187 9.31 17.45 -0.39
N PHE A 188 10.60 17.15 -0.49
CA PHE A 188 11.47 17.66 -1.53
C PHE A 188 11.02 17.20 -2.92
N ILE A 189 10.81 15.90 -3.11
CA ILE A 189 10.42 15.35 -4.40
C ILE A 189 9.02 15.81 -4.82
N TYR A 190 8.03 15.75 -3.92
CA TYR A 190 6.63 15.96 -4.29
C TYR A 190 6.14 17.42 -4.15
N LEU A 191 6.69 18.20 -3.21
CA LEU A 191 6.11 19.50 -2.84
C LEU A 191 7.03 20.70 -3.01
N SER A 192 8.35 20.51 -3.18
CA SER A 192 9.28 21.65 -3.32
C SER A 192 9.27 22.27 -4.73
N GLY A 193 8.68 21.56 -5.70
CA GLY A 193 8.78 21.90 -7.11
C GLY A 193 10.07 21.37 -7.77
N TYR A 194 10.81 20.49 -7.09
CA TYR A 194 12.01 19.86 -7.65
C TYR A 194 11.68 19.01 -8.88
N ILE A 195 10.58 18.22 -8.79
CA ILE A 195 9.96 17.55 -9.93
C ILE A 195 8.56 18.12 -10.12
N GLN A 196 8.24 18.57 -11.31
CA GLN A 196 6.90 18.99 -11.70
C GLN A 196 6.07 17.74 -12.05
N TYR A 197 4.88 17.60 -11.47
CA TYR A 197 3.98 16.50 -11.83
C TYR A 197 3.49 16.62 -13.27
N GLU A 198 3.71 15.55 -14.04
CA GLU A 198 3.25 15.42 -15.43
C GLU A 198 2.84 13.97 -15.68
N ALA A 199 1.52 13.71 -15.66
CA ALA A 199 0.97 12.39 -15.86
C ALA A 199 1.38 11.76 -17.19
N SER A 200 1.76 10.50 -17.17
CA SER A 200 2.08 9.68 -18.35
C SER A 200 1.58 8.25 -18.12
N LEU A 201 1.21 7.55 -19.18
CA LEU A 201 0.98 6.10 -19.14
C LEU A 201 2.25 5.30 -19.47
N LEU A 202 3.24 5.96 -20.08
CA LEU A 202 4.52 5.36 -20.37
C LEU A 202 5.53 5.83 -19.31
N PRO A 203 6.18 4.91 -18.59
CA PRO A 203 7.18 5.27 -17.60
C PRO A 203 8.42 5.90 -18.28
N ARG A 204 9.14 6.73 -17.53
CA ARG A 204 10.40 7.36 -17.97
C ARG A 204 11.58 6.71 -17.26
N THR A 205 12.78 6.83 -17.82
CA THR A 205 14.00 6.51 -17.05
C THR A 205 14.23 7.55 -15.95
N ILE A 206 14.94 7.19 -14.89
CA ILE A 206 15.26 8.13 -13.81
C ILE A 206 16.07 9.32 -14.35
N GLU A 207 16.97 9.07 -15.29
CA GLU A 207 17.78 10.08 -15.93
C GLU A 207 16.91 11.12 -16.66
N GLU A 208 15.93 10.66 -17.45
CA GLU A 208 14.98 11.52 -18.15
C GLU A 208 14.18 12.38 -17.18
N VAL A 209 13.71 11.81 -16.06
CA VAL A 209 12.94 12.54 -15.05
C VAL A 209 13.81 13.59 -14.35
N VAL A 210 15.03 13.24 -13.94
CA VAL A 210 15.96 14.16 -13.27
C VAL A 210 16.40 15.28 -14.22
N GLU A 211 16.57 14.99 -15.51
CA GLU A 211 16.98 15.98 -16.50
C GLU A 211 15.84 16.93 -16.87
N SER A 212 14.65 16.39 -17.17
CA SER A 212 13.48 17.18 -17.55
C SER A 212 12.82 17.90 -16.36
N LYS A 213 13.07 17.44 -15.14
CA LYS A 213 12.36 17.86 -13.92
C LYS A 213 10.86 17.63 -13.99
N LYS A 214 10.43 16.59 -14.71
CA LYS A 214 9.03 16.21 -14.90
C LYS A 214 8.86 14.72 -14.67
N GLY A 215 7.78 14.34 -14.00
CA GLY A 215 7.45 12.96 -13.71
C GLY A 215 6.08 12.82 -13.08
N ASP A 216 5.54 11.61 -13.08
CA ASP A 216 4.31 11.29 -12.39
C ASP A 216 4.55 10.52 -11.07
N CYS A 217 3.53 9.83 -10.56
CA CYS A 217 3.60 9.21 -9.25
C CYS A 217 4.65 8.10 -9.15
N ASP A 218 4.81 7.26 -10.18
CA ASP A 218 5.81 6.19 -10.16
C ASP A 218 7.22 6.72 -10.46
N ASP A 219 7.37 7.70 -11.35
CA ASP A 219 8.62 8.38 -11.63
C ASP A 219 9.19 9.04 -10.36
N MET A 220 8.35 9.82 -9.67
CA MET A 220 8.72 10.48 -8.41
C MET A 220 9.03 9.47 -7.31
N SER A 221 8.27 8.36 -7.25
CA SER A 221 8.49 7.29 -6.27
C SER A 221 9.83 6.59 -6.48
N ARG A 222 10.24 6.34 -7.73
CA ARG A 222 11.56 5.75 -8.05
C ARG A 222 12.71 6.64 -7.60
N ILE A 223 12.61 7.95 -7.85
CA ILE A 223 13.62 8.92 -7.36
C ILE A 223 13.65 8.95 -5.84
N LEU A 224 12.48 8.97 -5.18
CA LEU A 224 12.40 9.01 -3.73
C LEU A 224 13.02 7.76 -3.09
N VAL A 225 12.70 6.56 -3.60
CA VAL A 225 13.32 5.32 -3.10
C VAL A 225 14.83 5.33 -3.30
N GLY A 226 15.32 5.72 -4.48
CA GLY A 226 16.75 5.85 -4.73
C GLY A 226 17.42 6.83 -3.78
N LEU A 227 16.78 7.96 -3.48
CA LEU A 227 17.27 8.95 -2.52
C LEU A 227 17.30 8.39 -1.08
N LEU A 228 16.27 7.64 -0.67
CA LEU A 228 16.25 6.99 0.65
C LEU A 228 17.35 5.94 0.80
N TRP A 229 17.58 5.13 -0.25
CA TRP A 229 18.67 4.16 -0.27
C TRP A 229 20.04 4.81 -0.14
N SER A 230 20.23 6.02 -0.67
CA SER A 230 21.48 6.77 -0.52
C SER A 230 21.79 7.19 0.93
N TYR A 231 20.81 7.10 1.81
CA TYR A 231 20.93 7.28 3.26
C TYR A 231 20.87 5.95 4.03
N GLY A 232 20.84 4.81 3.33
CA GLY A 232 20.74 3.48 3.95
C GLY A 232 19.35 3.19 4.53
N ILE A 233 18.29 3.90 4.09
CA ILE A 233 16.92 3.73 4.59
C ILE A 233 16.21 2.70 3.72
N PRO A 234 15.70 1.58 4.31
CA PRO A 234 14.92 0.60 3.58
C PRO A 234 13.65 1.21 3.02
N ALA A 235 13.42 1.04 1.72
CA ALA A 235 12.28 1.63 1.05
C ALA A 235 11.84 0.79 -0.16
N VAL A 236 10.54 0.83 -0.46
CA VAL A 236 9.91 0.14 -1.60
C VAL A 236 8.88 1.03 -2.26
N ILE A 237 8.60 0.76 -3.53
CA ILE A 237 7.49 1.38 -4.26
C ILE A 237 6.28 0.44 -4.18
N VAL A 238 5.14 1.00 -3.83
CA VAL A 238 3.84 0.32 -3.86
C VAL A 238 3.08 0.80 -5.07
N HIS A 239 2.61 -0.13 -5.89
CA HIS A 239 1.77 0.12 -7.05
C HIS A 239 0.36 -0.40 -6.77
N GLY A 240 -0.65 0.34 -7.21
CA GLY A 240 -2.01 -0.09 -7.02
C GLY A 240 -3.04 0.82 -7.67
N PHE A 241 -4.28 0.68 -7.21
CA PHE A 241 -5.42 1.46 -7.66
C PHE A 241 -6.05 2.20 -6.48
N THR A 242 -6.09 3.53 -6.57
CA THR A 242 -6.75 4.37 -5.58
C THR A 242 -8.22 4.46 -5.91
N ALA A 243 -9.10 4.01 -5.00
CA ALA A 243 -10.54 4.17 -5.13
C ALA A 243 -10.95 5.60 -4.77
N ILE A 244 -11.53 6.32 -5.73
CA ILE A 244 -11.98 7.71 -5.57
C ILE A 244 -13.39 7.83 -6.14
N GLU A 245 -14.37 8.07 -5.28
CA GLU A 245 -15.75 8.24 -5.70
C GLU A 245 -15.91 9.42 -6.67
N GLY A 246 -16.63 9.20 -7.76
CA GLY A 246 -16.87 10.21 -8.79
C GLY A 246 -15.68 10.48 -9.73
N PHE A 247 -14.55 9.82 -9.54
CA PHE A 247 -13.43 9.92 -10.48
C PHE A 247 -13.68 9.08 -11.73
N SER A 248 -13.43 9.66 -12.89
CA SER A 248 -13.41 8.96 -14.19
C SER A 248 -12.35 9.60 -15.06
N MET A 249 -11.54 8.78 -15.71
CA MET A 249 -10.49 9.24 -16.63
C MET A 249 -10.40 8.30 -17.82
N ARG A 250 -10.17 8.87 -19.00
CA ARG A 250 -9.81 8.14 -20.21
C ARG A 250 -8.45 8.63 -20.70
N SER A 251 -7.62 7.70 -21.09
CA SER A 251 -6.30 7.99 -21.63
C SER A 251 -5.97 6.95 -22.69
N THR A 252 -5.11 7.30 -23.63
CA THR A 252 -4.69 6.40 -24.72
C THR A 252 -3.18 6.32 -24.76
N LEU A 253 -2.67 5.10 -24.77
CA LEU A 253 -1.26 4.82 -25.06
C LEU A 253 -1.18 3.98 -26.34
N GLY A 254 -0.54 4.50 -27.36
CA GLY A 254 -0.55 3.89 -28.68
C GLY A 254 -1.98 3.71 -29.21
N THR A 255 -2.38 2.46 -29.43
CA THR A 255 -3.72 2.06 -29.92
C THR A 255 -4.60 1.41 -28.86
N LEU A 256 -4.16 1.40 -27.59
CA LEU A 256 -4.91 0.90 -26.46
C LEU A 256 -5.50 2.07 -25.64
N GLU A 257 -6.84 2.10 -25.54
CA GLU A 257 -7.56 3.07 -24.70
C GLU A 257 -7.74 2.51 -23.29
N TYR A 258 -7.32 3.28 -22.30
CA TYR A 258 -7.54 3.02 -20.87
C TYR A 258 -8.72 3.81 -20.35
N VAL A 259 -9.62 3.14 -19.66
CA VAL A 259 -10.78 3.72 -18.99
C VAL A 259 -10.67 3.41 -17.50
N PHE A 260 -10.52 4.44 -16.71
CA PHE A 260 -10.48 4.33 -15.25
C PHE A 260 -11.77 4.90 -14.68
N GLU A 261 -12.48 4.12 -13.90
CA GLU A 261 -13.73 4.53 -13.26
C GLU A 261 -13.64 4.33 -11.75
N ARG A 262 -14.16 5.29 -11.00
CA ARG A 262 -14.15 5.30 -9.53
C ARG A 262 -12.76 5.17 -8.92
N GLY A 263 -11.75 5.68 -9.61
CA GLY A 263 -10.37 5.66 -9.16
C GLY A 263 -9.38 5.63 -10.32
N GLY A 264 -8.11 5.46 -9.99
CA GLY A 264 -7.03 5.41 -10.99
C GLY A 264 -5.78 4.73 -10.45
N PRO A 265 -4.85 4.35 -11.37
CA PRO A 265 -3.56 3.81 -10.99
C PRO A 265 -2.78 4.85 -10.18
N HIS A 266 -2.05 4.37 -9.19
CA HIS A 266 -1.22 5.21 -8.35
C HIS A 266 -0.02 4.44 -7.81
N ALA A 267 1.09 5.14 -7.61
CA ALA A 267 2.27 4.62 -6.95
C ALA A 267 2.74 5.56 -5.85
N PHE A 268 3.26 4.99 -4.77
CA PHE A 268 3.84 5.74 -3.65
C PHE A 268 4.92 4.93 -2.95
N VAL A 269 5.60 5.55 -1.99
CA VAL A 269 6.73 4.95 -1.27
C VAL A 269 6.36 4.54 0.13
N LEU A 270 6.78 3.35 0.53
CA LEU A 270 6.89 2.96 1.93
C LEU A 270 8.36 3.01 2.32
N ALA A 271 8.67 3.69 3.43
CA ALA A 271 9.98 3.68 4.07
C ALA A 271 9.89 2.98 5.43
N TYR A 272 10.83 2.12 5.76
CA TYR A 272 10.86 1.48 7.06
C TYR A 272 11.57 2.37 8.09
N ILE A 273 10.85 2.70 9.13
CA ILE A 273 11.35 3.50 10.25
C ILE A 273 11.43 2.59 11.48
N PRO A 274 12.63 2.35 12.04
CA PRO A 274 12.78 1.55 13.24
C PRO A 274 11.89 2.06 14.38
N ASN A 275 11.36 1.12 15.17
CA ASN A 275 10.37 1.34 16.24
C ASN A 275 8.98 1.84 15.79
N TYR A 276 8.80 2.12 14.49
CA TYR A 276 7.50 2.52 13.94
C TYR A 276 6.96 1.50 12.91
N GLY A 277 7.82 0.97 12.05
CA GLY A 277 7.43 0.10 10.95
C GLY A 277 7.42 0.82 9.58
N TRP A 278 6.60 0.33 8.66
CA TRP A 278 6.47 0.89 7.33
C TRP A 278 5.67 2.20 7.34
N LEU A 279 6.33 3.30 7.00
CA LEU A 279 5.76 4.63 6.90
C LEU A 279 5.35 4.94 5.46
N SER A 280 4.08 5.27 5.23
CA SER A 280 3.61 5.74 3.93
C SER A 280 4.05 7.19 3.68
N LEU A 281 4.74 7.41 2.56
CA LEU A 281 5.25 8.71 2.11
C LEU A 281 4.50 9.17 0.86
N ASP A 282 3.18 9.13 0.89
CA ASP A 282 2.35 9.61 -0.21
C ASP A 282 1.93 11.07 0.01
N PHE A 283 2.56 11.96 -0.71
CA PHE A 283 2.22 13.39 -0.69
C PHE A 283 1.32 13.83 -1.86
N LEU A 284 1.02 12.93 -2.81
CA LEU A 284 0.12 13.21 -3.93
C LEU A 284 -1.34 12.87 -3.59
N ALA A 285 -1.58 11.71 -2.99
CA ALA A 285 -2.91 11.25 -2.63
C ALA A 285 -3.14 11.13 -1.11
N GLY A 286 -2.16 11.37 -0.31
CA GLY A 286 -2.00 11.34 1.16
C GLY A 286 -3.18 10.92 2.04
N SER A 287 -4.28 11.64 2.03
CA SER A 287 -5.46 11.33 2.85
C SER A 287 -6.36 10.24 2.24
N LEU A 288 -6.15 9.84 0.98
CA LEU A 288 -6.98 8.86 0.27
C LEU A 288 -6.50 7.42 0.46
N LEU A 289 -5.32 7.22 1.05
CA LEU A 289 -4.68 5.92 1.24
C LEU A 289 -5.08 5.24 2.54
N THR A 290 -6.31 5.33 2.92
CA THR A 290 -6.89 4.53 3.97
C THR A 290 -7.37 3.19 3.38
N ASN A 291 -8.50 2.66 3.77
CA ASN A 291 -9.03 1.36 3.33
C ASN A 291 -9.48 1.31 1.84
N HIS A 292 -9.00 2.22 0.99
CA HIS A 292 -9.46 2.39 -0.39
C HIS A 292 -8.36 2.26 -1.44
N PHE A 293 -7.20 1.70 -1.05
CA PHE A 293 -6.11 1.46 -1.98
C PHE A 293 -5.91 -0.04 -2.21
N VAL A 294 -6.09 -0.49 -3.45
CA VAL A 294 -5.86 -1.88 -3.87
C VAL A 294 -4.43 -2.03 -4.34
N ILE A 295 -3.60 -2.77 -3.60
CA ILE A 295 -2.22 -3.04 -3.98
C ILE A 295 -2.17 -4.18 -5.00
N TRP A 296 -1.50 -3.98 -6.13
CA TRP A 296 -1.20 -5.01 -7.12
C TRP A 296 0.29 -5.27 -7.31
N GLY A 297 1.16 -4.51 -6.67
CA GLY A 297 2.60 -4.75 -6.71
C GLY A 297 3.37 -3.98 -5.67
N VAL A 298 4.45 -4.59 -5.21
CA VAL A 298 5.49 -3.96 -4.40
C VAL A 298 6.82 -4.24 -5.06
N THR A 299 7.57 -3.20 -5.42
CA THR A 299 8.84 -3.35 -6.11
C THR A 299 9.99 -2.66 -5.40
N ARG A 300 11.15 -3.28 -5.50
CA ARG A 300 12.45 -2.72 -5.12
C ARG A 300 13.23 -2.21 -6.34
N SER A 301 12.73 -2.43 -7.55
CA SER A 301 13.39 -1.91 -8.75
C SER A 301 13.06 -0.44 -8.94
N VAL A 302 14.07 0.40 -8.93
CA VAL A 302 13.94 1.84 -9.19
C VAL A 302 14.36 2.21 -10.60
N THR A 303 15.09 1.33 -11.28
CA THR A 303 15.55 1.53 -12.66
C THR A 303 14.68 0.76 -13.63
N LEU A 304 14.34 1.39 -14.74
CA LEU A 304 13.77 0.76 -15.93
C LEU A 304 14.78 0.93 -17.06
N SER A 305 15.02 -0.14 -17.80
CA SER A 305 15.86 -0.04 -18.98
C SER A 305 15.11 0.65 -20.12
N ARG A 306 15.86 1.24 -21.03
CA ARG A 306 15.28 1.83 -22.24
C ARG A 306 14.57 0.77 -23.09
N GLU A 307 15.14 -0.44 -23.13
CA GLU A 307 14.60 -1.58 -23.84
C GLU A 307 13.24 -2.02 -23.29
N ASP A 308 13.06 -2.00 -21.94
CA ASP A 308 11.77 -2.33 -21.32
C ASP A 308 10.69 -1.30 -21.70
N ILE A 309 11.05 -0.02 -21.73
CA ILE A 309 10.14 1.07 -22.12
C ILE A 309 9.76 0.94 -23.60
N GLU A 310 10.72 0.69 -24.49
CA GLU A 310 10.48 0.50 -25.92
C GLU A 310 9.61 -0.74 -26.20
N GLU A 311 9.77 -1.82 -25.45
CA GLU A 311 8.92 -3.00 -25.56
C GLU A 311 7.47 -2.70 -25.11
N LEU A 312 7.29 -1.98 -23.99
CA LEU A 312 5.97 -1.51 -23.55
C LEU A 312 5.31 -0.64 -24.63
N GLU A 313 6.04 0.31 -25.20
CA GLU A 313 5.56 1.17 -26.27
C GLU A 313 5.19 0.36 -27.52
N ARG A 314 6.00 -0.62 -27.90
CA ARG A 314 5.73 -1.52 -29.04
C ARG A 314 4.44 -2.32 -28.82
N ILE A 315 4.22 -2.86 -27.62
CA ILE A 315 2.99 -3.59 -27.28
C ILE A 315 1.79 -2.66 -27.44
N HIS A 316 1.84 -1.48 -26.85
CA HIS A 316 0.73 -0.52 -26.89
C HIS A 316 0.43 0.03 -28.28
N ASN A 317 1.42 0.07 -29.17
CA ASN A 317 1.25 0.47 -30.56
C ASN A 317 0.70 -0.65 -31.47
N THR A 318 0.69 -1.90 -31.00
CA THR A 318 0.27 -3.07 -31.78
C THR A 318 -1.01 -3.73 -31.25
N VAL A 319 -1.37 -3.46 -29.99
CA VAL A 319 -2.62 -3.92 -29.38
C VAL A 319 -3.70 -2.86 -29.59
N VAL A 320 -4.68 -3.15 -30.42
CA VAL A 320 -5.84 -2.27 -30.63
C VAL A 320 -6.97 -2.74 -29.73
N GLY A 321 -7.40 -1.87 -28.85
CA GLY A 321 -8.44 -2.26 -27.89
C GLY A 321 -8.74 -1.25 -26.81
N LYS A 322 -9.45 -1.70 -25.78
CA LYS A 322 -9.83 -0.90 -24.61
C LYS A 322 -9.69 -1.71 -23.34
N GLN A 323 -9.13 -1.09 -22.31
CA GLN A 323 -9.04 -1.68 -20.96
C GLN A 323 -9.83 -0.83 -19.97
N LEU A 324 -10.65 -1.48 -19.15
CA LEU A 324 -11.39 -0.85 -18.05
C LEU A 324 -10.86 -1.36 -16.73
N MET A 325 -10.48 -0.44 -15.85
CA MET A 325 -10.21 -0.71 -14.44
C MET A 325 -11.15 0.11 -13.59
N THR A 326 -11.78 -0.53 -12.61
CA THR A 326 -12.71 0.13 -11.69
C THR A 326 -12.83 -0.62 -10.37
N VAL A 327 -13.32 0.08 -9.35
CA VAL A 327 -13.72 -0.52 -8.09
C VAL A 327 -15.24 -0.48 -7.94
N MET A 328 -15.77 -1.51 -7.27
CA MET A 328 -17.19 -1.65 -6.95
C MET A 328 -17.32 -1.95 -5.45
N THR A 329 -18.43 -1.53 -4.86
CA THR A 329 -18.76 -1.87 -3.47
C THR A 329 -19.42 -3.25 -3.39
N SER A 330 -19.41 -3.88 -2.23
CA SER A 330 -20.09 -5.16 -1.98
C SER A 330 -21.62 -5.09 -2.19
N GLN A 331 -22.18 -3.89 -2.22
CA GLN A 331 -23.62 -3.68 -2.48
C GLN A 331 -23.93 -3.57 -3.97
N ASP A 332 -22.94 -3.57 -4.85
CA ASP A 332 -23.17 -3.48 -6.30
C ASP A 332 -23.70 -4.81 -6.85
N PRO A 333 -24.97 -4.89 -7.30
CA PRO A 333 -25.56 -6.15 -7.73
C PRO A 333 -24.90 -6.76 -8.97
N ARG A 334 -24.16 -5.96 -9.75
CA ARG A 334 -23.47 -6.41 -10.96
C ARG A 334 -22.38 -7.44 -10.68
N ILE A 335 -21.81 -7.45 -9.46
CA ILE A 335 -20.79 -8.43 -9.04
C ILE A 335 -21.36 -9.86 -9.07
N TYR A 336 -22.65 -10.01 -8.82
CA TYR A 336 -23.32 -11.30 -8.65
C TYR A 336 -24.07 -11.77 -9.90
N ASP A 337 -24.09 -10.98 -10.97
CA ASP A 337 -24.73 -11.31 -12.24
C ASP A 337 -23.81 -11.00 -13.43
N ALA A 338 -23.28 -12.08 -14.04
CA ALA A 338 -22.36 -11.98 -15.16
C ALA A 338 -22.91 -11.17 -16.34
N THR A 339 -24.23 -11.25 -16.61
CA THR A 339 -24.87 -10.49 -17.70
C THR A 339 -24.87 -9.00 -17.40
N SER A 340 -25.24 -8.61 -16.18
CA SER A 340 -25.23 -7.22 -15.75
C SER A 340 -23.80 -6.66 -15.73
N LEU A 341 -22.81 -7.46 -15.34
CA LEU A 341 -21.40 -7.08 -15.36
C LEU A 341 -20.91 -6.84 -16.79
N GLU A 342 -21.20 -7.74 -17.73
CA GLU A 342 -20.86 -7.58 -19.14
C GLU A 342 -21.54 -6.35 -19.77
N LEU A 343 -22.80 -6.11 -19.46
CA LEU A 343 -23.50 -4.91 -19.92
C LEU A 343 -22.85 -3.63 -19.37
N PHE A 344 -22.44 -3.64 -18.11
CA PHE A 344 -21.71 -2.52 -17.52
C PHE A 344 -20.37 -2.28 -18.22
N ILE A 345 -19.56 -3.32 -18.42
CA ILE A 345 -18.26 -3.21 -19.13
C ILE A 345 -18.51 -2.65 -20.54
N ASN A 346 -19.42 -3.25 -21.30
CA ASN A 346 -19.72 -2.83 -22.67
C ASN A 346 -20.19 -1.38 -22.74
N SER A 347 -21.08 -0.96 -21.85
CA SER A 347 -21.58 0.42 -21.81
C SER A 347 -20.48 1.42 -21.43
N THR A 348 -19.64 1.08 -20.46
CA THR A 348 -18.54 1.94 -19.98
C THR A 348 -17.47 2.10 -21.06
N LEU A 349 -17.14 1.02 -21.77
CA LEU A 349 -16.20 1.04 -22.90
C LEU A 349 -16.81 1.63 -24.19
N GLY A 350 -18.12 1.92 -24.22
CA GLY A 350 -18.81 2.44 -25.39
C GLY A 350 -18.90 1.43 -26.54
N LEU A 351 -19.05 0.13 -26.22
CA LEU A 351 -19.16 -0.93 -27.22
C LEU A 351 -20.61 -1.03 -27.70
N THR A 352 -20.85 -0.88 -29.00
CA THR A 352 -22.19 -0.86 -29.60
C THR A 352 -22.79 -2.24 -29.83
N LYS A 353 -22.00 -3.30 -29.70
CA LYS A 353 -22.45 -4.70 -29.78
C LYS A 353 -21.80 -5.51 -28.67
N PRO A 354 -22.55 -6.40 -27.99
CA PRO A 354 -21.90 -7.37 -27.13
C PRO A 354 -20.93 -8.20 -27.98
N VAL A 355 -19.70 -8.33 -27.52
CA VAL A 355 -18.69 -9.18 -28.17
C VAL A 355 -19.11 -10.62 -27.90
N SER A 356 -19.97 -11.16 -28.76
CA SER A 356 -20.35 -12.58 -28.74
C SER A 356 -19.18 -13.39 -29.28
N GLN A 357 -18.35 -13.91 -28.38
CA GLN A 357 -17.37 -14.92 -28.78
C GLN A 357 -18.08 -16.25 -28.92
N THR A 358 -18.06 -16.82 -30.12
CA THR A 358 -18.08 -18.27 -30.27
C THR A 358 -16.75 -18.79 -29.69
N LEU A 359 -16.77 -19.19 -28.40
CA LEU A 359 -15.65 -19.92 -27.84
C LEU A 359 -15.33 -21.11 -28.75
N PRO A 360 -14.05 -21.36 -29.11
CA PRO A 360 -13.69 -22.66 -29.64
C PRO A 360 -14.14 -23.70 -28.63
N PRO A 361 -14.62 -24.88 -29.07
CA PRO A 361 -15.15 -25.90 -28.16
C PRO A 361 -14.06 -26.20 -27.11
N SER A 362 -14.42 -25.94 -25.85
CA SER A 362 -13.60 -26.19 -24.69
C SER A 362 -13.02 -27.59 -24.75
N ALA A 363 -11.70 -27.68 -24.77
CA ALA A 363 -11.04 -28.91 -24.37
C ALA A 363 -11.38 -29.13 -22.89
N SER A 364 -12.22 -30.14 -22.65
CA SER A 364 -12.60 -30.79 -21.40
C SER A 364 -12.58 -29.91 -20.12
N GLU A 365 -13.75 -29.76 -19.55
CA GLU A 365 -13.94 -29.43 -18.14
C GLU A 365 -13.01 -30.28 -17.27
N THR A 366 -11.89 -29.71 -16.88
CA THR A 366 -11.09 -30.25 -15.79
C THR A 366 -11.75 -29.75 -14.52
N GLU A 367 -12.43 -30.66 -13.82
CA GLU A 367 -12.95 -30.42 -12.48
C GLU A 367 -11.95 -29.61 -11.66
N THR A 368 -12.35 -28.45 -11.21
CA THR A 368 -11.60 -27.66 -10.25
C THR A 368 -11.62 -28.40 -8.92
N ARG A 369 -10.67 -29.29 -8.71
CA ARG A 369 -10.33 -29.75 -7.38
C ARG A 369 -9.77 -28.58 -6.62
N VAL A 370 -10.55 -28.11 -5.66
CA VAL A 370 -10.07 -27.20 -4.61
C VAL A 370 -9.01 -27.99 -3.82
N ILE A 371 -7.75 -27.79 -4.18
CA ILE A 371 -6.63 -28.20 -3.34
C ILE A 371 -6.47 -27.10 -2.29
N THR A 372 -7.04 -27.35 -1.12
CA THR A 372 -6.73 -26.59 0.09
C THR A 372 -5.37 -27.11 0.59
N GLU A 373 -4.29 -26.67 -0.03
CA GLU A 373 -2.98 -26.76 0.61
C GLU A 373 -2.83 -25.56 1.53
N THR A 374 -3.07 -25.82 2.81
CA THR A 374 -2.63 -24.96 3.90
C THR A 374 -1.11 -25.00 3.93
N VAL A 375 -0.46 -24.01 3.36
CA VAL A 375 0.95 -23.74 3.66
C VAL A 375 0.98 -23.16 5.06
N THR A 376 1.15 -24.01 6.04
CA THR A 376 1.55 -23.63 7.40
C THR A 376 3.01 -23.24 7.33
N GLN A 377 3.28 -21.96 7.13
CA GLN A 377 4.57 -21.40 7.47
C GLN A 377 4.52 -21.09 8.97
N ASP A 378 5.08 -22.02 9.76
CA ASP A 378 5.34 -21.82 11.18
C ASP A 378 6.33 -20.66 11.35
N GLN A 379 5.81 -19.44 11.43
CA GLN A 379 6.52 -18.33 12.08
C GLN A 379 6.13 -18.38 13.55
N GLU A 380 7.02 -18.92 14.37
CA GLU A 380 6.97 -18.72 15.82
C GLU A 380 7.02 -17.23 16.13
N TYR A 381 5.84 -16.62 16.28
CA TYR A 381 5.72 -15.36 16.95
C TYR A 381 6.05 -15.56 18.43
N ILE A 382 7.19 -15.05 18.87
CA ILE A 382 7.43 -14.81 20.30
C ILE A 382 6.49 -13.66 20.71
N ALA A 383 5.23 -13.99 20.91
CA ALA A 383 4.30 -13.13 21.59
C ALA A 383 4.74 -13.08 23.07
N ILE A 384 5.52 -12.06 23.44
CA ILE A 384 5.66 -11.70 24.86
C ILE A 384 4.24 -11.30 25.29
N PRO A 385 3.59 -12.07 26.15
CA PRO A 385 2.19 -11.82 26.45
C PRO A 385 2.07 -10.46 27.17
N VAL A 386 1.45 -9.51 26.51
CA VAL A 386 1.04 -8.21 27.08
C VAL A 386 0.25 -8.40 28.38
N LEU A 387 -0.38 -9.57 28.55
CA LEU A 387 -1.04 -10.01 29.77
C LEU A 387 -0.14 -10.03 31.03
N THR A 388 1.18 -10.29 30.90
CA THR A 388 2.06 -10.32 32.08
C THR A 388 2.40 -8.92 32.57
N LEU A 389 2.52 -7.93 31.70
CA LEU A 389 2.85 -6.56 32.10
C LEU A 389 1.64 -5.87 32.76
N THR A 390 0.43 -6.09 32.26
CA THR A 390 -0.80 -5.56 32.84
C THR A 390 -1.13 -6.20 34.20
N ALA A 391 -0.89 -7.50 34.36
CA ALA A 391 -1.07 -8.19 35.64
C ALA A 391 -0.09 -7.67 36.70
N VAL A 392 1.17 -7.43 36.36
CA VAL A 392 2.19 -6.88 37.27
C VAL A 392 1.84 -5.44 37.67
N LEU A 393 1.37 -4.60 36.76
CA LEU A 393 0.93 -3.24 37.06
C LEU A 393 -0.33 -3.24 37.98
N ALA A 394 -1.30 -4.12 37.73
CA ALA A 394 -2.50 -4.24 38.55
C ALA A 394 -2.16 -4.68 39.98
N ILE A 395 -1.25 -5.62 40.15
CA ILE A 395 -0.77 -6.07 41.46
C ILE A 395 -0.05 -4.94 42.22
N ALA A 396 0.81 -4.17 41.52
CA ALA A 396 1.51 -3.03 42.11
C ALA A 396 0.55 -1.93 42.59
N VAL A 397 -0.47 -1.59 41.81
CA VAL A 397 -1.50 -0.60 42.18
C VAL A 397 -2.33 -1.11 43.36
N LEU A 398 -2.71 -2.39 43.34
CA LEU A 398 -3.47 -2.98 44.46
C LEU A 398 -2.68 -2.97 45.78
N THR A 399 -1.37 -3.26 45.69
CA THR A 399 -0.46 -3.24 46.84
C THR A 399 -0.36 -1.83 47.46
N VAL A 400 -0.25 -0.80 46.62
CA VAL A 400 -0.20 0.61 47.03
C VAL A 400 -1.52 1.04 47.68
N LEU A 401 -2.66 0.63 47.12
CA LEU A 401 -3.98 0.96 47.65
C LEU A 401 -4.24 0.27 49.01
N VAL A 402 -3.86 -1.00 49.17
CA VAL A 402 -3.97 -1.74 50.42
C VAL A 402 -3.03 -1.14 51.47
N TRP A 403 -1.81 -0.76 51.11
CA TRP A 403 -0.89 -0.10 52.02
C TRP A 403 -1.41 1.27 52.49
N ARG A 404 -1.99 2.09 51.60
CA ARG A 404 -2.64 3.37 51.99
C ARG A 404 -3.86 3.16 52.88
N ALA A 405 -4.72 2.18 52.60
CA ALA A 405 -5.88 1.88 53.41
C ALA A 405 -5.50 1.43 54.86
N THR A 406 -4.45 0.61 54.95
CA THR A 406 -3.95 0.14 56.27
C THR A 406 -3.25 1.24 57.05
N THR A 407 -2.54 2.17 56.41
CA THR A 407 -1.93 3.34 57.06
C THR A 407 -2.96 4.34 57.54
N LEU A 408 -4.03 4.62 56.78
CA LEU A 408 -5.13 5.49 57.22
C LEU A 408 -5.92 4.89 58.40
N SER A 409 -6.16 3.59 58.39
CA SER A 409 -6.81 2.88 59.52
C SER A 409 -6.00 2.96 60.83
N ARG A 410 -4.67 2.84 60.77
CA ARG A 410 -3.76 2.98 61.90
C ARG A 410 -3.68 4.40 62.49
N THR A 411 -3.88 5.40 61.61
CA THR A 411 -3.87 6.82 62.04
C THR A 411 -5.16 7.21 62.74
N GLN A 412 -6.30 6.61 62.42
CA GLN A 412 -7.58 6.84 63.07
C GLN A 412 -7.68 6.13 64.46
N SER A 413 -7.07 4.94 64.63
CA SER A 413 -7.08 4.22 65.91
C SER A 413 -6.11 4.79 66.93
N ARG A 414 -5.28 5.77 66.60
CA ARG A 414 -4.43 6.51 67.58
C ARG A 414 -5.02 7.85 68.04
N LYS A 415 -6.22 8.22 67.59
CA LYS A 415 -6.93 9.45 67.97
C LYS A 415 -8.21 9.18 68.78
N LEU A 416 -8.45 7.94 69.21
CA LEU A 416 -9.40 7.51 70.18
C LEU A 416 -8.64 6.97 71.44
#